data_2deec3821cb4422ca5a1e3c2199ad32e
#
_entry.id   2deec3821cb4422ca5a1e3c2199ad32e
#
_cell.length_a   1.000
_cell.length_b   1.000
_cell.length_c   1.000
_cell.angle_alpha   90.00
_cell.angle_beta   90.00
_cell.angle_gamma   90.00
#
_symmetry.space_group_name_H-M   'P 1'
#
loop_
_entity.id
_entity.type
_entity.pdbx_description
1 polymer ?
#
loop_
_entity_poly.entity_id
_entity_poly.type
_entity_poly.pdbx_seq_one_letter_code
_entity_poly.pdbx_strand_id
1 'polypeptide(L)'
;MTIYLKNSFLLFYLVLVSFPIMSSNIIVPNEEILEKPFPLPYERIELSENDLRNFIDKTINNNKQPVVIFGANWCPDCRILSAVLDLQTVNKYMEDNFEILYIDLGRYDINMSLMEFFDIMPQQGIPRVVILNKDKEVLNIKDTGEWTTARSRTKQEIFNYFQEYKE
;
A
#
# COMPACT_ATOMS: atom_id res chain seq x y z
N MET A 1 -5.94 27.54 -72.60
CA MET A 1 -7.03 27.58 -71.61
C MET A 1 -6.69 26.50 -70.57
N THR A 2 -5.98 26.89 -69.51
CA THR A 2 -5.37 25.96 -68.49
C THR A 2 -6.25 25.97 -67.30
N ILE A 3 -6.84 24.81 -66.97
CA ILE A 3 -7.73 24.64 -65.83
C ILE A 3 -6.87 24.22 -64.61
N TYR A 4 -6.79 25.10 -63.57
CA TYR A 4 -6.18 24.77 -62.27
C TYR A 4 -7.20 24.00 -61.43
N LEU A 5 -6.92 22.71 -61.13
CA LEU A 5 -7.61 21.95 -60.10
C LEU A 5 -7.05 22.35 -58.72
N LYS A 6 -7.89 22.96 -57.89
CA LYS A 6 -7.61 23.22 -56.48
C LYS A 6 -7.88 21.94 -55.67
N ASN A 7 -6.84 21.23 -55.29
CA ASN A 7 -6.94 20.15 -54.29
C ASN A 7 -7.11 20.76 -52.90
N SER A 8 -8.32 20.63 -52.35
CA SER A 8 -8.62 20.98 -50.96
C SER A 8 -8.34 19.76 -50.09
N PHE A 9 -7.22 19.75 -49.40
CA PHE A 9 -6.90 18.73 -48.35
C PHE A 9 -7.66 19.09 -47.07
N LEU A 10 -8.75 18.34 -46.78
CA LEU A 10 -9.48 18.42 -45.54
C LEU A 10 -8.68 17.63 -44.49
N LEU A 11 -7.95 18.33 -43.61
CA LEU A 11 -7.32 17.73 -42.41
C LEU A 11 -8.41 17.40 -41.38
N PHE A 12 -8.72 16.12 -41.25
CA PHE A 12 -9.54 15.62 -40.13
C PHE A 12 -8.69 15.61 -38.84
N TYR A 13 -8.91 16.58 -37.98
CA TYR A 13 -8.36 16.57 -36.62
C TYR A 13 -9.14 15.55 -35.80
N LEU A 14 -8.50 14.39 -35.52
CA LEU A 14 -9.02 13.39 -34.58
C LEU A 14 -8.76 13.90 -33.15
N VAL A 15 -9.75 14.51 -32.54
CA VAL A 15 -9.69 14.89 -31.12
C VAL A 15 -9.85 13.61 -30.30
N LEU A 16 -8.73 13.09 -29.78
CA LEU A 16 -8.74 12.03 -28.76
C LEU A 16 -9.25 12.62 -27.45
N VAL A 17 -10.52 12.45 -27.18
CA VAL A 17 -11.11 12.75 -25.86
C VAL A 17 -10.69 11.62 -24.91
N SER A 18 -9.65 11.87 -24.10
CA SER A 18 -9.31 10.99 -23.00
C SER A 18 -10.33 11.17 -21.88
N PHE A 19 -11.22 10.19 -21.71
CA PHE A 19 -12.07 10.12 -20.53
C PHE A 19 -11.20 9.70 -19.34
N PRO A 20 -11.24 10.41 -18.20
CA PRO A 20 -10.62 9.94 -16.99
C PRO A 20 -11.31 8.62 -16.59
N ILE A 21 -10.54 7.54 -16.49
CA ILE A 21 -11.02 6.29 -15.91
C ILE A 21 -11.18 6.58 -14.43
N MET A 22 -12.41 6.84 -13.98
CA MET A 22 -12.71 6.90 -12.55
C MET A 22 -12.58 5.47 -12.01
N SER A 23 -11.48 5.20 -11.31
CA SER A 23 -11.34 3.98 -10.53
C SER A 23 -12.41 4.03 -9.43
N SER A 24 -13.40 3.14 -9.50
CA SER A 24 -14.38 2.98 -8.42
C SER A 24 -13.70 2.21 -7.29
N ASN A 25 -13.78 2.73 -6.06
CA ASN A 25 -13.29 2.00 -4.89
C ASN A 25 -13.99 0.64 -4.76
N ILE A 26 -13.20 -0.39 -4.54
CA ILE A 26 -13.71 -1.72 -4.26
C ILE A 26 -14.30 -1.72 -2.85
N ILE A 27 -15.48 -2.30 -2.71
CA ILE A 27 -16.20 -2.40 -1.44
C ILE A 27 -16.01 -3.81 -0.86
N VAL A 28 -15.63 -3.88 0.41
CA VAL A 28 -15.53 -5.16 1.14
C VAL A 28 -16.93 -5.66 1.45
N PRO A 29 -17.32 -6.87 0.99
CA PRO A 29 -18.62 -7.45 1.28
C PRO A 29 -18.92 -7.50 2.79
N ASN A 30 -20.20 -7.31 3.17
CA ASN A 30 -20.59 -7.32 4.59
C ASN A 30 -20.36 -8.71 5.22
N GLU A 31 -20.45 -9.76 4.42
CA GLU A 31 -20.26 -11.16 4.80
C GLU A 31 -18.81 -11.49 5.18
N GLU A 32 -17.84 -10.73 4.66
CA GLU A 32 -16.44 -10.86 5.07
C GLU A 32 -16.25 -10.24 6.44
N ILE A 33 -16.25 -11.06 7.47
CA ILE A 33 -16.09 -10.67 8.87
C ILE A 33 -14.67 -10.99 9.37
N LEU A 34 -14.22 -10.26 10.38
CA LEU A 34 -12.93 -10.56 11.03
C LEU A 34 -13.10 -11.75 11.97
N GLU A 35 -12.50 -12.87 11.62
CA GLU A 35 -12.55 -14.09 12.42
C GLU A 35 -11.41 -14.13 13.45
N LYS A 36 -11.71 -14.70 14.63
CA LYS A 36 -10.70 -14.95 15.67
C LYS A 36 -10.25 -16.41 15.63
N PRO A 37 -8.99 -16.72 16.02
CA PRO A 37 -7.94 -15.77 16.47
C PRO A 37 -7.38 -14.91 15.33
N PHE A 38 -7.13 -13.62 15.59
CA PHE A 38 -6.51 -12.75 14.59
C PHE A 38 -5.09 -13.19 14.25
N PRO A 39 -4.61 -12.87 13.02
CA PRO A 39 -3.28 -13.24 12.55
C PRO A 39 -2.14 -12.80 13.48
N LEU A 40 -1.01 -13.47 13.37
CA LEU A 40 0.25 -13.18 14.06
C LEU A 40 1.37 -13.07 13.00
N PRO A 41 1.35 -12.05 12.14
CA PRO A 41 2.22 -11.98 10.95
C PRO A 41 3.67 -11.57 11.26
N TYR A 42 3.96 -11.15 12.48
CA TYR A 42 5.28 -10.62 12.85
C TYR A 42 6.17 -11.75 13.35
N GLU A 43 7.12 -12.15 12.51
CA GLU A 43 8.16 -13.10 12.88
C GLU A 43 9.31 -12.36 13.58
N ARG A 44 9.80 -12.89 14.74
CA ARG A 44 10.90 -12.29 15.48
C ARG A 44 12.24 -12.57 14.78
N ILE A 45 12.50 -11.85 13.71
CA ILE A 45 13.72 -11.90 12.91
C ILE A 45 14.37 -10.51 12.92
N GLU A 46 15.68 -10.46 13.16
CA GLU A 46 16.44 -9.23 12.98
C GLU A 46 16.76 -9.04 11.50
N LEU A 47 16.33 -7.90 10.95
CA LEU A 47 16.57 -7.51 9.58
C LEU A 47 17.59 -6.39 9.51
N SER A 48 18.42 -6.41 8.48
CA SER A 48 19.32 -5.31 8.15
C SER A 48 18.66 -4.31 7.19
N GLU A 49 19.24 -3.11 7.05
CA GLU A 49 18.82 -2.18 6.00
C GLU A 49 18.98 -2.79 4.59
N ASN A 50 19.95 -3.67 4.39
CA ASN A 50 20.12 -4.35 3.10
C ASN A 50 18.96 -5.30 2.80
N ASP A 51 18.44 -6.00 3.81
CA ASP A 51 17.25 -6.86 3.65
C ASP A 51 16.04 -6.03 3.26
N LEU A 52 15.85 -4.88 3.91
CA LEU A 52 14.78 -3.94 3.59
C LEU A 52 14.91 -3.37 2.15
N ARG A 53 16.12 -2.94 1.77
CA ARG A 53 16.39 -2.45 0.40
C ARG A 53 16.14 -3.53 -0.64
N ASN A 54 16.61 -4.76 -0.39
CA ASN A 54 16.42 -5.90 -1.27
C ASN A 54 14.93 -6.23 -1.44
N PHE A 55 14.15 -6.18 -0.35
CA PHE A 55 12.69 -6.35 -0.43
C PHE A 55 12.06 -5.29 -1.33
N ILE A 56 12.37 -4.00 -1.11
CA ILE A 56 11.84 -2.89 -1.90
C ILE A 56 12.17 -3.09 -3.39
N ASP A 57 13.44 -3.36 -3.71
CA ASP A 57 13.90 -3.52 -5.08
C ASP A 57 13.25 -4.72 -5.77
N LYS A 58 13.16 -5.85 -5.09
CA LYS A 58 12.50 -7.05 -5.60
C LYS A 58 11.02 -6.81 -5.89
N THR A 59 10.32 -6.14 -4.98
CA THR A 59 8.89 -5.84 -5.12
C THR A 59 8.63 -4.94 -6.33
N ILE A 60 9.42 -3.89 -6.50
CA ILE A 60 9.32 -2.97 -7.66
C ILE A 60 9.62 -3.71 -8.96
N ASN A 61 10.64 -4.56 -8.99
CA ASN A 61 10.97 -5.38 -10.16
C ASN A 61 9.85 -6.38 -10.53
N ASN A 62 9.02 -6.76 -9.56
CA ASN A 62 7.82 -7.58 -9.78
C ASN A 62 6.58 -6.75 -10.20
N ASN A 63 6.75 -5.45 -10.48
CA ASN A 63 5.68 -4.51 -10.80
C ASN A 63 4.61 -4.37 -9.70
N LYS A 64 5.03 -4.45 -8.43
CA LYS A 64 4.18 -4.21 -7.25
C LYS A 64 4.70 -3.04 -6.44
N GLN A 65 3.82 -2.44 -5.65
CA GLN A 65 4.21 -1.39 -4.70
C GLN A 65 4.65 -2.03 -3.37
N PRO A 66 5.82 -1.64 -2.82
CA PRO A 66 6.25 -2.11 -1.52
C PRO A 66 5.41 -1.49 -0.40
N VAL A 67 4.96 -2.34 0.53
CA VAL A 67 4.35 -1.93 1.79
C VAL A 67 5.17 -2.51 2.94
N VAL A 68 5.65 -1.66 3.83
CA VAL A 68 6.36 -2.08 5.04
C VAL A 68 5.49 -1.76 6.26
N ILE A 69 5.21 -2.77 7.08
CA ILE A 69 4.37 -2.63 8.28
C ILE A 69 5.19 -2.99 9.52
N PHE A 70 5.57 -1.96 10.26
CA PHE A 70 6.22 -2.13 11.55
C PHE A 70 5.17 -2.38 12.64
N GLY A 71 5.37 -3.41 13.43
CA GLY A 71 4.43 -3.75 14.49
C GLY A 71 4.89 -4.88 15.39
N ALA A 72 3.94 -5.54 16.03
CA ALA A 72 4.22 -6.70 16.89
C ALA A 72 2.95 -7.52 17.14
N ASN A 73 3.10 -8.82 17.38
CA ASN A 73 1.98 -9.73 17.62
C ASN A 73 1.22 -9.47 18.94
N TRP A 74 1.81 -8.77 19.89
CA TRP A 74 1.13 -8.36 21.11
C TRP A 74 0.26 -7.11 20.95
N CYS A 75 0.44 -6.35 19.85
CA CYS A 75 -0.29 -5.11 19.57
C CYS A 75 -1.68 -5.41 18.98
N PRO A 76 -2.78 -5.02 19.63
CA PRO A 76 -4.11 -5.32 19.13
C PRO A 76 -4.44 -4.63 17.81
N ASP A 77 -4.01 -3.37 17.61
CA ASP A 77 -4.23 -2.62 16.37
C ASP A 77 -3.47 -3.24 15.20
N CYS A 78 -2.24 -3.73 15.43
CA CYS A 78 -1.45 -4.44 14.43
C CYS A 78 -2.16 -5.71 13.95
N ARG A 79 -2.76 -6.47 14.89
CA ARG A 79 -3.49 -7.70 14.58
C ARG A 79 -4.82 -7.43 13.85
N ILE A 80 -5.52 -6.35 14.19
CA ILE A 80 -6.74 -5.93 13.48
C ILE A 80 -6.39 -5.50 12.06
N LEU A 81 -5.35 -4.68 11.88
CA LEU A 81 -4.87 -4.29 10.55
C LEU A 81 -4.57 -5.53 9.69
N SER A 82 -3.79 -6.47 10.22
CA SER A 82 -3.46 -7.71 9.53
C SER A 82 -4.72 -8.54 9.21
N ALA A 83 -5.67 -8.65 10.14
CA ALA A 83 -6.91 -9.39 9.91
C ALA A 83 -7.78 -8.77 8.81
N VAL A 84 -7.76 -7.45 8.65
CA VAL A 84 -8.44 -6.78 7.53
C VAL A 84 -7.73 -7.08 6.21
N LEU A 85 -6.39 -7.06 6.21
CA LEU A 85 -5.61 -7.35 5.00
C LEU A 85 -5.74 -8.82 4.55
N ASP A 86 -6.13 -9.73 5.44
CA ASP A 86 -6.38 -11.15 5.15
C ASP A 86 -7.82 -11.42 4.67
N LEU A 87 -8.75 -10.44 4.71
CA LEU A 87 -10.09 -10.62 4.15
C LEU A 87 -9.99 -10.91 2.64
N GLN A 88 -10.80 -11.83 2.14
CA GLN A 88 -10.68 -12.36 0.77
C GLN A 88 -10.61 -11.27 -0.30
N THR A 89 -11.53 -10.30 -0.25
CA THR A 89 -11.57 -9.18 -1.21
C THR A 89 -10.34 -8.28 -1.07
N VAL A 90 -9.93 -8.00 0.18
CA VAL A 90 -8.79 -7.13 0.46
C VAL A 90 -7.48 -7.82 0.11
N ASN A 91 -7.30 -9.07 0.54
CA ASN A 91 -6.10 -9.87 0.28
C ASN A 91 -5.83 -9.99 -1.22
N LYS A 92 -6.87 -10.33 -2.00
CA LYS A 92 -6.75 -10.39 -3.45
C LYS A 92 -6.26 -9.08 -4.05
N TYR A 93 -6.81 -7.95 -3.61
CA TYR A 93 -6.39 -6.63 -4.08
C TYR A 93 -4.94 -6.33 -3.68
N MET A 94 -4.58 -6.65 -2.43
CA MET A 94 -3.23 -6.46 -1.94
C MET A 94 -2.23 -7.32 -2.72
N GLU A 95 -2.53 -8.60 -2.94
CA GLU A 95 -1.70 -9.50 -3.73
C GLU A 95 -1.51 -9.04 -5.19
N ASP A 96 -2.56 -8.47 -5.81
CA ASP A 96 -2.48 -8.01 -7.19
C ASP A 96 -1.62 -6.73 -7.34
N ASN A 97 -1.54 -5.87 -6.32
CA ASN A 97 -0.96 -4.53 -6.43
C ASN A 97 0.26 -4.28 -5.53
N PHE A 98 0.35 -4.96 -4.40
CA PHE A 98 1.34 -4.71 -3.36
C PHE A 98 2.12 -5.97 -2.98
N GLU A 99 3.26 -5.80 -2.35
CA GLU A 99 3.95 -6.84 -1.59
C GLU A 99 4.21 -6.29 -0.18
N ILE A 100 3.84 -7.07 0.85
CA ILE A 100 3.89 -6.60 2.24
C ILE A 100 5.07 -7.25 2.96
N LEU A 101 5.87 -6.43 3.64
CA LEU A 101 6.86 -6.87 4.61
C LEU A 101 6.41 -6.48 6.01
N TYR A 102 6.12 -7.46 6.85
CA TYR A 102 5.89 -7.26 8.27
C TYR A 102 7.22 -7.25 9.02
N ILE A 103 7.51 -6.19 9.77
CA ILE A 103 8.73 -6.06 10.57
C ILE A 103 8.35 -6.07 12.05
N ASP A 104 8.78 -7.12 12.76
CA ASP A 104 8.58 -7.21 14.21
C ASP A 104 9.49 -6.23 14.95
N LEU A 105 8.91 -5.38 15.77
CA LEU A 105 9.64 -4.49 16.67
C LEU A 105 9.82 -5.10 18.07
N GLY A 106 9.41 -6.36 18.28
CA GLY A 106 9.43 -7.01 19.57
C GLY A 106 8.67 -6.23 20.62
N ARG A 107 9.33 -5.90 21.72
CA ARG A 107 8.83 -4.91 22.70
C ARG A 107 9.56 -3.57 22.57
N TYR A 108 9.76 -3.13 21.32
CA TYR A 108 10.61 -1.99 20.94
C TYR A 108 12.09 -2.27 21.24
N ASP A 109 12.53 -3.51 21.00
CA ASP A 109 13.88 -4.01 21.30
C ASP A 109 14.61 -4.60 20.09
N ILE A 110 13.95 -4.75 18.95
CA ILE A 110 14.55 -5.21 17.70
C ILE A 110 14.07 -4.34 16.52
N ASN A 111 14.83 -4.30 15.45
CA ASN A 111 14.51 -3.63 14.16
C ASN A 111 14.17 -2.13 14.27
N MET A 112 14.42 -1.49 15.41
CA MET A 112 14.03 -0.09 15.64
C MET A 112 14.73 0.88 14.70
N SER A 113 15.98 0.61 14.33
CA SER A 113 16.76 1.41 13.37
C SER A 113 16.13 1.44 11.96
N LEU A 114 15.36 0.41 11.58
CA LEU A 114 14.68 0.37 10.30
C LEU A 114 13.51 1.36 10.20
N MET A 115 12.96 1.82 11.32
CA MET A 115 11.98 2.91 11.33
C MET A 115 12.66 4.24 10.97
N GLU A 116 13.88 4.46 11.44
CA GLU A 116 14.66 5.67 11.15
C GLU A 116 15.01 5.78 9.66
N PHE A 117 15.11 4.65 8.95
CA PHE A 117 15.29 4.61 7.50
C PHE A 117 14.17 5.37 6.75
N PHE A 118 12.99 5.47 7.34
CA PHE A 118 11.83 6.19 6.80
C PHE A 118 11.52 7.48 7.57
N ASP A 119 12.47 8.03 8.33
CA ASP A 119 12.29 9.21 9.18
C ASP A 119 11.15 9.06 10.22
N ILE A 120 10.84 7.82 10.62
CA ILE A 120 9.82 7.53 11.63
C ILE A 120 10.45 7.48 13.02
N MET A 121 9.97 8.35 13.91
CA MET A 121 10.43 8.37 15.30
C MET A 121 9.98 7.10 16.05
N PRO A 122 10.91 6.39 16.74
CA PRO A 122 10.59 5.12 17.40
C PRO A 122 9.49 5.17 18.47
N GLN A 123 9.24 6.33 19.09
CA GLN A 123 8.27 6.51 20.17
C GLN A 123 6.83 6.77 19.70
N GLN A 124 6.56 6.77 18.40
CA GLN A 124 5.26 7.21 17.87
C GLN A 124 4.15 6.14 17.87
N GLY A 125 4.36 4.97 18.49
CA GLY A 125 3.35 3.90 18.51
C GLY A 125 3.31 3.05 17.24
N ILE A 126 2.59 1.94 17.28
CA ILE A 126 2.44 0.95 16.21
C ILE A 126 0.96 0.56 16.02
N PRO A 127 0.57 0.04 14.83
CA PRO A 127 1.42 -0.21 13.66
C PRO A 127 1.86 1.09 12.95
N ARG A 128 3.00 1.01 12.24
CA ARG A 128 3.41 2.01 11.25
C ARG A 128 3.37 1.40 9.88
N VAL A 129 2.67 2.01 8.97
CA VAL A 129 2.54 1.57 7.58
C VAL A 129 3.29 2.53 6.69
N VAL A 130 4.20 2.01 5.88
CA VAL A 130 4.96 2.77 4.86
C VAL A 130 4.62 2.20 3.50
N ILE A 131 4.13 3.03 2.60
CA ILE A 131 3.81 2.66 1.22
C ILE A 131 4.74 3.43 0.29
N LEU A 132 5.45 2.71 -0.57
CA LEU A 132 6.39 3.31 -1.51
C LEU A 132 5.86 3.24 -2.94
N ASN A 133 6.31 4.20 -3.75
CA ASN A 133 6.13 4.16 -5.19
C ASN A 133 7.29 3.41 -5.89
N LYS A 134 7.23 3.33 -7.22
CA LYS A 134 8.29 2.71 -8.04
C LYS A 134 9.64 3.45 -7.98
N ASP A 135 9.62 4.73 -7.61
CA ASP A 135 10.82 5.57 -7.47
C ASP A 135 11.38 5.51 -6.03
N LYS A 136 10.83 4.62 -5.19
CA LYS A 136 11.17 4.40 -3.77
C LYS A 136 10.85 5.58 -2.84
N GLU A 137 9.95 6.44 -3.26
CA GLU A 137 9.47 7.55 -2.44
C GLU A 137 8.32 7.08 -1.55
N VAL A 138 8.30 7.55 -0.31
CA VAL A 138 7.21 7.24 0.63
C VAL A 138 6.00 8.12 0.29
N LEU A 139 4.90 7.48 -0.11
CA LEU A 139 3.67 8.16 -0.51
C LEU A 139 2.88 8.70 0.67
N ASN A 140 2.90 8.01 1.80
CA ASN A 140 2.08 8.25 2.98
C ASN A 140 2.86 8.76 4.20
N ILE A 141 3.92 9.54 3.99
CA ILE A 141 4.83 9.98 5.07
C ILE A 141 4.10 10.67 6.24
N LYS A 142 2.99 11.37 5.99
CA LYS A 142 2.22 12.07 7.01
C LYS A 142 1.27 11.14 7.79
N ASP A 143 0.93 10.00 7.20
CA ASP A 143 -0.13 9.10 7.68
C ASP A 143 0.38 7.70 8.06
N THR A 144 1.71 7.54 8.21
CA THR A 144 2.32 6.24 8.57
C THR A 144 1.75 5.65 9.86
N GLY A 145 1.25 6.49 10.77
CA GLY A 145 0.66 6.12 12.06
C GLY A 145 -0.86 6.05 12.09
N GLU A 146 -1.55 6.19 10.96
CA GLU A 146 -3.01 6.22 10.88
C GLU A 146 -3.66 5.02 11.60
N TRP A 147 -3.06 3.85 11.46
CA TRP A 147 -3.61 2.59 11.95
C TRP A 147 -3.22 2.23 13.39
N THR A 148 -2.59 3.14 14.13
CA THR A 148 -2.44 2.99 15.60
C THR A 148 -3.79 2.96 16.31
N THR A 149 -4.88 3.24 15.58
CA THR A 149 -6.27 3.20 16.04
C THR A 149 -7.13 2.19 15.28
N ALA A 150 -6.53 1.18 14.63
CA ALA A 150 -7.22 0.23 13.76
C ALA A 150 -8.42 -0.47 14.44
N ARG A 151 -8.37 -0.70 15.77
CA ARG A 151 -9.49 -1.28 16.54
C ARG A 151 -10.78 -0.46 16.51
N SER A 152 -10.67 0.83 16.25
CA SER A 152 -11.80 1.77 16.25
C SER A 152 -12.26 2.13 14.84
N ARG A 153 -11.72 1.44 13.84
CA ARG A 153 -11.97 1.72 12.43
C ARG A 153 -12.72 0.56 11.76
N THR A 154 -13.41 0.88 10.69
CA THR A 154 -14.07 -0.14 9.87
C THR A 154 -13.09 -0.83 8.94
N LYS A 155 -13.40 -2.07 8.52
CA LYS A 155 -12.62 -2.77 7.50
C LYS A 155 -12.52 -1.99 6.19
N GLN A 156 -13.59 -1.26 5.83
CA GLN A 156 -13.63 -0.45 4.61
C GLN A 156 -12.72 0.78 4.69
N GLU A 157 -12.66 1.47 5.84
CA GLU A 157 -11.73 2.60 6.02
C GLU A 157 -10.28 2.14 5.86
N ILE A 158 -9.91 1.00 6.47
CA ILE A 158 -8.58 0.42 6.34
C ILE A 158 -8.29 0.07 4.88
N PHE A 159 -9.25 -0.55 4.18
CA PHE A 159 -9.05 -0.91 2.78
C PHE A 159 -8.98 0.30 1.85
N ASN A 160 -9.82 1.32 2.07
CA ASN A 160 -9.79 2.55 1.28
C ASN A 160 -8.43 3.24 1.30
N TYR A 161 -7.75 3.22 2.44
CA TYR A 161 -6.40 3.76 2.57
C TYR A 161 -5.42 3.14 1.56
N PHE A 162 -5.40 1.82 1.41
CA PHE A 162 -4.53 1.16 0.44
C PHE A 162 -4.97 1.43 -1.01
N GLN A 163 -6.27 1.59 -1.25
CA GLN A 163 -6.77 1.97 -2.57
C GLN A 163 -6.37 3.40 -2.95
N GLU A 164 -6.32 4.31 -1.98
CA GLU A 164 -5.94 5.71 -2.18
C GLU A 164 -4.45 5.86 -2.55
N TYR A 165 -3.58 5.08 -1.93
CA TYR A 165 -2.12 5.12 -2.18
C TYR A 165 -1.64 4.19 -3.29
N LYS A 166 -2.55 3.52 -4.00
CA LYS A 166 -2.21 2.69 -5.15
C LYS A 166 -1.93 3.57 -6.38
N GLU A 167 -0.75 3.39 -6.99
CA GLU A 167 -0.34 4.01 -8.26
C GLU A 167 -0.52 3.09 -9.48
#